data_61ab3ebc63348d3aa7bb996cb3d0fe1d
#
_entry.id   61ab3ebc63348d3aa7bb996cb3d0fe1d
#
_cell.length_a   1.000
_cell.length_b   1.000
_cell.length_c   1.000
_cell.angle_alpha   90.00
_cell.angle_beta   90.00
_cell.angle_gamma   90.00
#
_symmetry.space_group_name_H-M   'P 1'
#
loop_
_entity.id
_entity.type
_entity.pdbx_description
1 polymer ?
#
loop_
_entity_poly.entity_id
_entity_poly.type
_entity_poly.pdbx_seq_one_letter_code
_entity_poly.pdbx_strand_id
1 'polypeptide(L)'
;MQRVRVAGFELHPQLLADCHRLGRFSLSHVLLHRNAALPWLILVPEVPPGISELYELDAASRRELDDEVDAVAPYLKRVFGAQKINVAAIGNLVPQLHIHVVGRSAGDPCWPGVVWGKLPPGSAWAPEQLRDIAIAIAELRPFRPA
;
A
#
# COMPACT_ATOMS: atom_id res chain seq x y z
N MET A 1 -2.79 14.50 -15.03
CA MET A 1 -1.74 14.18 -16.02
C MET A 1 -1.08 12.87 -15.60
N GLN A 2 -1.03 11.90 -16.51
CA GLN A 2 -0.37 10.63 -16.21
C GLN A 2 1.15 10.82 -16.22
N ARG A 3 1.82 10.35 -15.18
CA ARG A 3 3.27 10.31 -15.17
C ARG A 3 3.77 9.29 -16.20
N VAL A 4 4.85 9.64 -16.89
CA VAL A 4 5.55 8.71 -17.78
C VAL A 4 6.12 7.57 -16.94
N ARG A 5 6.00 6.34 -17.44
CA ARG A 5 6.58 5.16 -16.77
C ARG A 5 8.09 5.25 -16.71
N VAL A 6 8.64 4.82 -15.58
CA VAL A 6 10.09 4.82 -15.36
C VAL A 6 10.67 3.57 -16.00
N ALA A 7 11.65 3.78 -16.91
CA ALA A 7 12.36 2.68 -17.57
C ALA A 7 13.09 1.82 -16.53
N GLY A 8 12.96 0.49 -16.68
CA GLY A 8 13.62 -0.47 -15.79
C GLY A 8 12.98 -0.62 -14.41
N PHE A 9 11.84 0.02 -14.15
CA PHE A 9 11.12 -0.19 -12.88
C PHE A 9 10.43 -1.55 -12.85
N GLU A 10 10.70 -2.30 -11.80
CA GLU A 10 10.03 -3.57 -11.51
C GLU A 10 9.69 -3.64 -10.02
N LEU A 11 8.52 -4.15 -9.71
CA LEU A 11 8.14 -4.42 -8.31
C LEU A 11 9.01 -5.55 -7.75
N HIS A 12 9.51 -5.36 -6.55
CA HIS A 12 10.33 -6.37 -5.88
C HIS A 12 9.57 -7.70 -5.75
N PRO A 13 10.22 -8.86 -6.05
CA PRO A 13 9.56 -10.17 -6.00
C PRO A 13 8.90 -10.50 -4.67
N GLN A 14 9.48 -10.06 -3.55
CA GLN A 14 8.90 -10.31 -2.23
C GLN A 14 7.57 -9.56 -2.03
N LEU A 15 7.47 -8.32 -2.54
CA LEU A 15 6.21 -7.57 -2.50
C LEU A 15 5.13 -8.28 -3.32
N LEU A 16 5.50 -8.81 -4.49
CA LEU A 16 4.58 -9.56 -5.33
C LEU A 16 4.15 -10.88 -4.68
N ALA A 17 5.04 -11.54 -3.93
CA ALA A 17 4.72 -12.76 -3.20
C ALA A 17 3.76 -12.50 -2.04
N ASP A 18 3.94 -11.39 -1.33
CA ASP A 18 3.17 -11.07 -0.12
C ASP A 18 1.83 -10.39 -0.41
N CYS A 19 1.64 -9.85 -1.61
CA CYS A 19 0.53 -8.96 -1.91
C CYS A 19 -0.21 -9.31 -3.21
N HIS A 20 -1.48 -8.90 -3.26
CA HIS A 20 -2.23 -8.77 -4.51
C HIS A 20 -1.93 -7.42 -5.15
N ARG A 21 -1.75 -7.40 -6.45
CA ARG A 21 -1.65 -6.16 -7.21
C ARG A 21 -3.05 -5.67 -7.53
N LEU A 22 -3.41 -4.49 -7.03
CA LEU A 22 -4.70 -3.87 -7.34
C LEU A 22 -4.61 -3.03 -8.61
N GLY A 23 -3.52 -2.33 -8.81
CA GLY A 23 -3.29 -1.44 -9.92
C GLY A 23 -2.31 -0.33 -9.56
N ARG A 24 -2.51 0.83 -10.15
CA ARG A 24 -1.59 1.95 -10.00
C ARG A 24 -2.32 3.29 -10.02
N PHE A 25 -2.00 4.16 -9.04
CA PHE A 25 -2.26 5.60 -9.11
C PHE A 25 -1.28 6.28 -10.07
N SER A 26 -1.30 7.61 -10.16
CA SER A 26 -0.36 8.33 -11.01
C SER A 26 1.09 8.05 -10.66
N LEU A 27 1.46 7.95 -9.39
CA LEU A 27 2.81 7.66 -8.94
C LEU A 27 2.98 6.21 -8.49
N SER A 28 2.14 5.74 -7.57
CA SER A 28 2.40 4.49 -6.86
C SER A 28 1.58 3.32 -7.36
N HIS A 29 2.23 2.16 -7.45
CA HIS A 29 1.54 0.88 -7.50
C HIS A 29 0.84 0.64 -6.18
N VAL A 30 -0.37 0.11 -6.22
CA VAL A 30 -1.19 -0.16 -5.04
C VAL A 30 -1.30 -1.66 -4.86
N LEU A 31 -0.79 -2.13 -3.73
CA LEU A 31 -0.79 -3.54 -3.36
C LEU A 31 -1.63 -3.74 -2.11
N LEU A 32 -2.25 -4.90 -2.01
CA LEU A 32 -3.00 -5.32 -0.83
C LEU A 32 -2.35 -6.58 -0.24
N HIS A 33 -1.94 -6.52 1.02
CA HIS A 33 -1.36 -7.66 1.70
C HIS A 33 -2.34 -8.84 1.70
N ARG A 34 -1.83 -10.06 1.46
CA ARG A 34 -2.66 -11.27 1.30
C ARG A 34 -3.35 -11.70 2.58
N ASN A 35 -2.78 -11.37 3.75
CA ASN A 35 -3.39 -11.70 5.03
C ASN A 35 -4.57 -10.76 5.30
N ALA A 36 -5.78 -11.31 5.32
CA ALA A 36 -7.02 -10.56 5.47
C ALA A 36 -7.41 -10.28 6.93
N ALA A 37 -6.53 -10.58 7.89
CA ALA A 37 -6.81 -10.32 9.31
C ALA A 37 -6.99 -8.82 9.61
N LEU A 38 -6.41 -7.96 8.80
CA LEU A 38 -6.60 -6.52 8.84
C LEU A 38 -6.33 -5.90 7.46
N PRO A 39 -6.88 -4.71 7.17
CA PRO A 39 -6.64 -4.07 5.88
C PRO A 39 -5.25 -3.43 5.86
N TRP A 40 -4.42 -3.91 4.97
CA TRP A 40 -3.02 -3.50 4.85
C TRP A 40 -2.70 -3.21 3.39
N LEU A 41 -2.65 -1.93 3.05
CA LEU A 41 -2.24 -1.47 1.72
C LEU A 41 -0.76 -1.11 1.71
N ILE A 42 -0.13 -1.29 0.56
CA ILE A 42 1.25 -0.90 0.33
C ILE A 42 1.30 -0.07 -0.95
N LEU A 43 1.87 1.12 -0.87
CA LEU A 43 2.09 2.00 -2.01
C LEU A 43 3.57 1.94 -2.41
N VAL A 44 3.83 1.58 -3.66
CA VAL A 44 5.20 1.51 -4.19
C VAL A 44 5.35 2.58 -5.25
N PRO A 45 5.98 3.73 -4.94
CA PRO A 45 6.15 4.79 -5.93
C PRO A 45 7.00 4.30 -7.11
N GLU A 46 6.53 4.58 -8.32
CA GLU A 46 7.30 4.28 -9.52
C GLU A 46 8.30 5.40 -9.75
N VAL A 47 9.50 5.19 -9.24
CA VAL A 47 10.64 6.13 -9.27
C VAL A 47 11.88 5.40 -9.79
N PRO A 48 12.95 6.12 -10.14
CA PRO A 48 14.15 5.46 -10.64
C PRO A 48 14.65 4.35 -9.73
N PRO A 49 15.16 3.22 -10.28
CA PRO A 49 15.71 2.12 -9.50
C PRO A 49 16.79 2.59 -8.53
N GLY A 50 16.86 1.95 -7.36
CA GLY A 50 17.84 2.28 -6.32
C GLY A 50 17.38 3.26 -5.27
N ILE A 51 16.21 3.88 -5.43
CA ILE A 51 15.63 4.74 -4.38
C ILE A 51 15.02 3.85 -3.29
N SER A 52 15.52 4.02 -2.07
CA SER A 52 15.07 3.28 -0.90
C SER A 52 14.49 4.17 0.20
N GLU A 53 14.74 5.48 0.14
CA GLU A 53 14.40 6.39 1.23
C GLU A 53 13.48 7.52 0.77
N LEU A 54 12.59 7.94 1.66
CA LEU A 54 11.68 9.07 1.39
C LEU A 54 12.43 10.35 1.03
N TYR A 55 13.56 10.64 1.69
CA TYR A 55 14.31 11.86 1.45
C TYR A 55 14.98 11.89 0.07
N GLU A 56 15.08 10.76 -0.60
CA GLU A 56 15.65 10.67 -1.96
C GLU A 56 14.65 11.08 -3.04
N LEU A 57 13.36 11.16 -2.72
CA LEU A 57 12.33 11.60 -3.66
C LEU A 57 12.45 13.09 -3.96
N ASP A 58 12.24 13.48 -5.22
CA ASP A 58 12.06 14.89 -5.54
C ASP A 58 10.79 15.45 -4.90
N ALA A 59 10.69 16.77 -4.78
CA ALA A 59 9.58 17.43 -4.09
C ALA A 59 8.22 17.11 -4.72
N ALA A 60 8.15 16.98 -6.03
CA ALA A 60 6.91 16.67 -6.74
C ALA A 60 6.44 15.23 -6.45
N SER A 61 7.37 14.27 -6.51
CA SER A 61 7.08 12.86 -6.19
C SER A 61 6.69 12.70 -4.71
N ARG A 62 7.37 13.39 -3.81
CA ARG A 62 7.05 13.36 -2.39
C ARG A 62 5.63 13.85 -2.12
N ARG A 63 5.25 14.96 -2.74
CA ARG A 63 3.91 15.53 -2.60
C ARG A 63 2.83 14.60 -3.16
N GLU A 64 3.08 14.02 -4.33
CA GLU A 64 2.17 13.06 -4.95
C GLU A 64 1.97 11.82 -4.06
N LEU A 65 3.06 11.30 -3.48
CA LEU A 65 2.99 10.17 -2.56
C LEU A 65 2.17 10.51 -1.30
N ASP A 66 2.39 11.67 -0.73
CA ASP A 66 1.62 12.14 0.43
C ASP A 66 0.12 12.24 0.11
N ASP A 67 -0.23 12.76 -1.07
CA ASP A 67 -1.62 12.84 -1.54
C ASP A 67 -2.23 11.44 -1.73
N GLU A 68 -1.47 10.48 -2.24
CA GLU A 68 -1.94 9.11 -2.42
C GLU A 68 -2.17 8.41 -1.07
N VAL A 69 -1.30 8.62 -0.10
CA VAL A 69 -1.50 8.13 1.29
C VAL A 69 -2.76 8.75 1.89
N ASP A 70 -2.95 10.06 1.71
CA ASP A 70 -4.11 10.79 2.22
C ASP A 70 -5.42 10.36 1.54
N ALA A 71 -5.35 9.75 0.37
CA ALA A 71 -6.52 9.17 -0.30
C ALA A 71 -6.89 7.80 0.27
N VAL A 72 -5.92 6.92 0.51
CA VAL A 72 -6.19 5.55 0.95
C VAL A 72 -6.44 5.43 2.45
N ALA A 73 -5.81 6.25 3.28
CA ALA A 73 -5.95 6.16 4.73
C ALA A 73 -7.39 6.39 5.21
N PRO A 74 -8.11 7.45 4.78
CA PRO A 74 -9.51 7.64 5.16
C PRO A 74 -10.42 6.50 4.67
N TYR A 75 -10.12 5.92 3.51
CA TYR A 75 -10.85 4.78 2.98
C TYR A 75 -10.80 3.59 3.95
N LEU A 76 -9.64 3.30 4.53
CA LEU A 76 -9.50 2.20 5.50
C LEU A 76 -10.36 2.43 6.75
N LYS A 77 -10.46 3.65 7.23
CA LYS A 77 -11.37 3.98 8.34
C LYS A 77 -12.84 3.85 7.96
N ARG A 78 -13.20 4.39 6.81
CA ARG A 78 -14.61 4.45 6.37
C ARG A 78 -15.17 3.07 6.07
N VAL A 79 -14.41 2.22 5.40
CA VAL A 79 -14.89 0.93 4.89
C VAL A 79 -14.61 -0.22 5.86
N PHE A 80 -13.45 -0.22 6.50
CA PHE A 80 -13.06 -1.31 7.41
C PHE A 80 -13.26 -0.97 8.90
N GLY A 81 -13.69 0.25 9.21
CA GLY A 81 -13.89 0.67 10.58
C GLY A 81 -12.62 0.81 11.40
N ALA A 82 -11.48 1.04 10.75
CA ALA A 82 -10.22 1.19 11.44
C ALA A 82 -10.25 2.36 12.43
N GLN A 83 -9.77 2.13 13.64
CA GLN A 83 -9.68 3.15 14.69
C GLN A 83 -8.44 4.01 14.55
N LYS A 84 -7.36 3.43 14.01
CA LYS A 84 -6.08 4.09 13.81
C LYS A 84 -5.46 3.66 12.50
N ILE A 85 -4.76 4.57 11.84
CA ILE A 85 -3.96 4.25 10.66
C ILE A 85 -2.49 4.28 11.05
N ASN A 86 -1.77 3.19 10.75
CA ASN A 86 -0.31 3.17 10.85
C ASN A 86 0.28 3.36 9.46
N VAL A 87 1.11 4.38 9.32
CA VAL A 87 1.84 4.68 8.09
C VAL A 87 3.33 4.52 8.36
N ALA A 88 4.02 3.72 7.55
CA ALA A 88 5.44 3.47 7.79
C ALA A 88 6.19 3.13 6.51
N ALA A 89 7.45 3.56 6.46
CA ALA A 89 8.46 3.12 5.50
C ALA A 89 9.47 2.29 6.28
N ILE A 90 9.39 0.97 6.18
CA ILE A 90 10.27 0.05 6.92
C ILE A 90 11.50 -0.29 6.07
N GLY A 91 11.34 -1.12 5.03
CA GLY A 91 12.38 -1.41 4.06
C GLY A 91 13.57 -2.22 4.57
N ASN A 92 13.48 -2.87 5.72
CA ASN A 92 14.60 -3.63 6.30
C ASN A 92 14.90 -4.92 5.53
N LEU A 93 13.88 -5.53 4.90
CA LEU A 93 14.01 -6.73 4.08
C LEU A 93 13.92 -6.42 2.59
N VAL A 94 13.03 -5.50 2.20
CA VAL A 94 12.82 -5.05 0.83
C VAL A 94 13.27 -3.60 0.73
N PRO A 95 14.45 -3.31 0.15
CA PRO A 95 14.97 -1.93 0.11
C PRO A 95 14.19 -1.00 -0.81
N GLN A 96 13.54 -1.54 -1.85
CA GLN A 96 12.71 -0.71 -2.74
C GLN A 96 11.71 0.10 -1.93
N LEU A 97 11.72 1.43 -2.09
CA LEU A 97 10.85 2.32 -1.32
C LEU A 97 9.39 1.93 -1.46
N HIS A 98 8.75 1.67 -0.34
CA HIS A 98 7.31 1.38 -0.27
C HIS A 98 6.75 1.87 1.06
N ILE A 99 5.50 2.30 1.02
CA ILE A 99 4.82 2.87 2.17
C ILE A 99 3.68 1.95 2.58
N HIS A 100 3.75 1.48 3.82
CA HIS A 100 2.67 0.72 4.42
C HIS A 100 1.59 1.67 4.93
N VAL A 101 0.33 1.36 4.63
CA VAL A 101 -0.83 2.06 5.19
C VAL A 101 -1.75 0.98 5.76
N VAL A 102 -1.78 0.88 7.07
CA VAL A 102 -2.42 -0.24 7.77
C VAL A 102 -3.57 0.27 8.63
N GLY A 103 -4.76 -0.30 8.41
CA GLY A 103 -5.93 -0.03 9.25
C GLY A 103 -5.88 -0.88 10.52
N ARG A 104 -5.87 -0.23 11.68
CA ARG A 104 -5.73 -0.88 12.99
C ARG A 104 -6.98 -0.72 13.83
N SER A 105 -7.29 -1.75 14.61
CA SER A 105 -8.41 -1.72 15.54
C SER A 105 -8.14 -2.63 16.74
N ALA A 106 -8.87 -2.39 17.84
CA ALA A 106 -8.70 -3.13 19.09
C ALA A 106 -8.95 -4.63 18.95
N GLY A 107 -9.68 -5.05 17.90
CA GLY A 107 -9.93 -6.47 17.62
C GLY A 107 -8.87 -7.15 16.75
N ASP A 108 -7.87 -6.43 16.25
CA ASP A 108 -6.88 -7.05 15.38
C ASP A 108 -5.86 -7.89 16.18
N PRO A 109 -5.21 -8.89 15.51
CA PRO A 109 -4.36 -9.86 16.22
C PRO A 109 -3.15 -9.29 16.93
N CYS A 110 -2.71 -8.08 16.59
CA CYS A 110 -1.49 -7.46 17.12
C CYS A 110 -1.76 -6.27 18.04
N TRP A 111 -3.01 -5.79 18.10
CA TRP A 111 -3.35 -4.59 18.85
C TRP A 111 -2.92 -4.67 20.32
N PRO A 112 -2.33 -3.63 20.93
CA PRO A 112 -1.94 -2.34 20.35
C PRO A 112 -0.53 -2.32 19.74
N GLY A 113 0.10 -3.45 19.62
CA GLY A 113 1.46 -3.57 19.07
C GLY A 113 1.49 -3.36 17.56
N VAL A 114 2.69 -3.25 17.00
CA VAL A 114 2.88 -3.14 15.56
C VAL A 114 2.65 -4.48 14.86
N VAL A 115 2.37 -4.45 13.55
CA VAL A 115 2.11 -5.67 12.76
C VAL A 115 3.36 -6.27 12.15
N TRP A 116 4.38 -5.47 11.86
CA TRP A 116 5.58 -5.93 11.16
C TRP A 116 6.34 -6.96 11.99
N GLY A 117 6.51 -8.16 11.41
CA GLY A 117 7.14 -9.29 12.07
C GLY A 117 6.32 -9.93 13.18
N LYS A 118 5.07 -9.51 13.38
CA LYS A 118 4.21 -9.96 14.49
C LYS A 118 2.88 -10.54 14.03
N LEU A 119 2.45 -10.27 12.81
CA LEU A 119 1.16 -10.73 12.32
C LEU A 119 1.17 -12.26 12.16
N PRO A 120 0.32 -13.00 12.89
CA PRO A 120 0.22 -14.45 12.70
C PRO A 120 -0.42 -14.78 11.35
N PRO A 121 -0.24 -16.01 10.84
CA PRO A 121 -0.96 -16.46 9.65
C PRO A 121 -2.46 -16.23 9.80
N GLY A 122 -3.10 -15.72 8.74
CA GLY A 122 -4.51 -15.41 8.72
C GLY A 122 -5.20 -15.91 7.46
N SER A 123 -6.48 -15.65 7.35
CA SER A 123 -7.27 -16.02 6.16
C SER A 123 -6.90 -15.15 4.96
N ALA A 124 -7.16 -15.68 3.78
CA ALA A 124 -7.05 -14.93 2.53
C ALA A 124 -8.30 -14.09 2.28
N TRP A 125 -8.16 -13.04 1.47
CA TRP A 125 -9.29 -12.29 0.96
C TRP A 125 -10.14 -13.15 0.03
N ALA A 126 -11.46 -13.10 0.19
CA ALA A 126 -12.38 -13.73 -0.76
C ALA A 126 -12.34 -12.97 -2.11
N PRO A 127 -12.60 -13.65 -3.24
CA PRO A 127 -12.58 -13.00 -4.55
C PRO A 127 -13.48 -11.77 -4.65
N GLU A 128 -14.67 -11.78 -4.02
CA GLU A 128 -15.59 -10.66 -3.99
C GLU A 128 -15.00 -9.48 -3.21
N GLN A 129 -14.33 -9.75 -2.10
CA GLN A 129 -13.67 -8.71 -1.31
C GLN A 129 -12.57 -8.05 -2.12
N LEU A 130 -11.76 -8.83 -2.84
CA LEU A 130 -10.71 -8.30 -3.72
C LEU A 130 -11.29 -7.37 -4.78
N ARG A 131 -12.39 -7.80 -5.42
CA ARG A 131 -13.08 -6.97 -6.43
C ARG A 131 -13.59 -5.67 -5.84
N ASP A 132 -14.26 -5.74 -4.69
CA ASP A 132 -14.83 -4.55 -4.03
C ASP A 132 -13.73 -3.57 -3.62
N ILE A 133 -12.63 -4.07 -3.07
CA ILE A 133 -11.48 -3.25 -2.71
C ILE A 133 -10.86 -2.60 -3.94
N ALA A 134 -10.64 -3.35 -5.01
CA ALA A 134 -10.05 -2.84 -6.24
C ALA A 134 -10.92 -1.74 -6.86
N ILE A 135 -12.23 -1.93 -6.90
CA ILE A 135 -13.19 -0.95 -7.40
C ILE A 135 -13.15 0.32 -6.56
N ALA A 136 -13.17 0.17 -5.24
CA ALA A 136 -13.17 1.32 -4.32
C ALA A 136 -11.86 2.12 -4.42
N ILE A 137 -10.72 1.45 -4.49
CA ILE A 137 -9.41 2.10 -4.67
C ILE A 137 -9.37 2.88 -5.99
N ALA A 138 -9.91 2.29 -7.06
CA ALA A 138 -9.94 2.93 -8.38
C ALA A 138 -10.77 4.23 -8.42
N GLU A 139 -11.69 4.41 -7.49
CA GLU A 139 -12.53 5.61 -7.38
C GLU A 139 -11.88 6.74 -6.58
N LEU A 140 -10.81 6.45 -5.82
CA LEU A 140 -10.18 7.45 -4.94
C LEU A 140 -9.37 8.50 -5.69
N ARG A 141 -8.67 8.10 -6.75
CA ARG A 141 -7.81 8.93 -7.58
C ARG A 141 -7.73 8.32 -8.97
N PRO A 142 -7.24 9.06 -10.00
CA PRO A 142 -6.98 8.45 -11.31
C PRO A 142 -6.15 7.17 -11.17
N PHE A 143 -6.64 6.08 -11.77
CA PHE A 143 -6.16 4.73 -11.48
C PHE A 143 -6.15 3.86 -12.72
N ARG A 144 -5.15 2.96 -12.81
CA ARG A 144 -5.09 1.89 -13.80
C ARG A 144 -5.14 0.54 -13.09
N PRO A 145 -6.11 -0.32 -13.40
CA PRO A 145 -6.13 -1.69 -12.86
C PRO A 145 -4.89 -2.48 -13.25
N ALA A 146 -4.54 -3.46 -12.41
CA ALA A 146 -3.45 -4.38 -12.67
C ALA A 146 -3.78 -5.33 -13.84
#